data_c294e7c1267ee3fce55c3a7cb9a718ab
#
_entry.id   c294e7c1267ee3fce55c3a7cb9a718ab
#
_cell.length_a   1.000
_cell.length_b   1.000
_cell.length_c   1.000
_cell.angle_alpha   90.00
_cell.angle_beta   90.00
_cell.angle_gamma   90.00
#
_symmetry.space_group_name_H-M   'P 1'
#
loop_
_entity.id
_entity.type
_entity.pdbx_description
1 polymer ?
#
loop_
_entity_poly.entity_id
_entity_poly.type
_entity_poly.pdbx_seq_one_letter_code
_entity_poly.pdbx_strand_id
1 'polypeptide(L)'
;MSTTAPPAAAGRASARLARLPSPFWIFTLAMAGVLVGITVTKGVQDPDFFWHVTAGQWIAEHGRVPTTDPFSFTWAGQPWTPHEWLSELLMYWLVSGIGRTGALFVIGLFPAAIILAQGAMLSRRGVSLRAFAPPAILIGLVVTPYVTLRPQAVSWLLLSLLGWFLLELRPEKARRALLVIPFFVLWANLHGVYVIGLGVVATYCLFTILGRTPMSTAKGPMAVAAIGSILASMVTPAGPVGVLYPLRYVELSDWGLANIQEWQSPSFHEPAHWAFLGLIVWVGLNGGRNTPGWLVMLSWVGIALGLVALRNVPIAAVFCLPTLAFGLEARLQERGHRASQKPMAPSRALGRRLMELGTAVIVVIGSMFVLVPRGTGQGIATNIEKRFPVQGVEELRRVQPDAQVLAEYGWGGYVIHELYPSGGRVFVDGRNDMYDQQVLEDYDAIKMADPGWEQLADSYGVDALLLEPDATVTRGPAEAAGWCEQYRDDNEVLFLRSCS
;
A
#
# COMPACT_ATOMS: atom_id res chain seq x y z
N MET A 1 -55.71 19.49 39.70
CA MET A 1 -55.70 19.30 38.22
C MET A 1 -54.28 18.98 37.78
N SER A 2 -54.01 17.70 37.58
CA SER A 2 -52.70 17.20 37.13
C SER A 2 -52.74 17.08 35.59
N THR A 3 -52.02 17.92 34.91
CA THR A 3 -51.85 17.84 33.46
C THR A 3 -50.67 16.93 33.14
N THR A 4 -50.95 15.66 32.89
CA THR A 4 -49.98 14.73 32.29
C THR A 4 -49.78 15.12 30.81
N ALA A 5 -48.55 15.52 30.45
CA ALA A 5 -48.17 15.76 29.07
C ALA A 5 -48.28 14.45 28.25
N PRO A 6 -48.66 14.52 26.96
CA PRO A 6 -49.06 13.34 26.23
C PRO A 6 -47.85 12.46 25.80
N PRO A 7 -48.00 11.14 25.79
CA PRO A 7 -46.95 10.18 25.41
C PRO A 7 -46.51 10.24 23.92
N ALA A 8 -47.21 11.02 23.10
CA ALA A 8 -46.97 11.17 21.65
C ALA A 8 -45.65 11.90 21.27
N ALA A 9 -45.11 12.72 22.16
CA ALA A 9 -43.85 13.46 21.86
C ALA A 9 -42.61 12.57 22.00
N ALA A 10 -42.57 11.67 22.98
CA ALA A 10 -41.47 10.74 23.19
C ALA A 10 -41.37 9.68 22.06
N GLY A 11 -42.55 9.22 21.56
CA GLY A 11 -42.61 8.28 20.44
C GLY A 11 -42.16 8.88 19.10
N ARG A 12 -42.47 10.16 18.86
CA ARG A 12 -42.03 10.88 17.64
C ARG A 12 -40.54 11.21 17.67
N ALA A 13 -39.95 11.51 18.83
CA ALA A 13 -38.51 11.72 18.99
C ALA A 13 -37.72 10.42 18.79
N SER A 14 -38.19 9.28 19.30
CA SER A 14 -37.57 7.98 19.09
C SER A 14 -37.64 7.51 17.65
N ALA A 15 -38.78 7.75 16.96
CA ALA A 15 -38.94 7.43 15.53
C ALA A 15 -38.07 8.33 14.61
N ARG A 16 -37.86 9.60 14.97
CA ARG A 16 -36.90 10.49 14.25
C ARG A 16 -35.47 10.08 14.49
N LEU A 17 -35.08 9.66 15.71
CA LEU A 17 -33.74 9.15 16.02
C LEU A 17 -33.42 7.87 15.26
N ALA A 18 -34.40 7.00 15.04
CA ALA A 18 -34.23 5.76 14.25
C ALA A 18 -34.03 6.02 12.74
N ARG A 19 -34.40 7.18 12.23
CA ARG A 19 -34.20 7.57 10.82
C ARG A 19 -32.89 8.28 10.53
N LEU A 20 -32.16 8.70 11.57
CA LEU A 20 -30.85 9.31 11.37
C LEU A 20 -29.79 8.21 11.09
N PRO A 21 -28.87 8.46 10.16
CA PRO A 21 -27.74 7.55 9.92
C PRO A 21 -27.00 7.26 11.22
N SER A 22 -26.51 6.03 11.38
CA SER A 22 -25.71 5.67 12.56
C SER A 22 -24.46 6.53 12.62
N PRO A 23 -24.13 7.17 13.75
CA PRO A 23 -22.88 7.93 13.91
C PRO A 23 -21.63 7.11 13.60
N PHE A 24 -21.68 5.81 13.85
CA PHE A 24 -20.61 4.87 13.47
C PHE A 24 -20.35 4.90 11.96
N TRP A 25 -21.40 4.79 11.16
CA TRP A 25 -21.27 4.76 9.71
C TRP A 25 -20.91 6.14 9.12
N ILE A 26 -21.40 7.23 9.71
CA ILE A 26 -21.01 8.58 9.30
C ILE A 26 -19.50 8.77 9.49
N PHE A 27 -18.96 8.40 10.68
CA PHE A 27 -17.53 8.46 10.94
C PHE A 27 -16.74 7.59 9.96
N THR A 28 -17.19 6.34 9.75
CA THR A 28 -16.50 5.38 8.88
C THR A 28 -16.45 5.88 7.44
N LEU A 29 -17.56 6.43 6.92
CA LEU A 29 -17.64 7.02 5.58
C LEU A 29 -16.81 8.30 5.47
N ALA A 30 -16.82 9.15 6.50
CA ALA A 30 -15.98 10.35 6.54
C ALA A 30 -14.49 9.99 6.49
N MET A 31 -14.08 9.02 7.30
CA MET A 31 -12.70 8.54 7.31
C MET A 31 -12.30 7.93 5.96
N ALA A 32 -13.19 7.14 5.34
CA ALA A 32 -12.97 6.61 4.00
C ALA A 32 -12.78 7.73 2.97
N GLY A 33 -13.64 8.77 2.99
CA GLY A 33 -13.54 9.94 2.12
C GLY A 33 -12.23 10.72 2.32
N VAL A 34 -11.79 10.88 3.58
CA VAL A 34 -10.49 11.51 3.90
C VAL A 34 -9.34 10.72 3.29
N LEU A 35 -9.34 9.39 3.39
CA LEU A 35 -8.27 8.54 2.83
C LEU A 35 -8.22 8.62 1.30
N VAL A 36 -9.38 8.62 0.61
CA VAL A 36 -9.43 8.88 -0.84
C VAL A 36 -8.84 10.25 -1.16
N GLY A 37 -9.28 11.30 -0.45
CA GLY A 37 -8.80 12.66 -0.67
C GLY A 37 -7.29 12.77 -0.50
N ILE A 38 -6.73 12.21 0.57
CA ILE A 38 -5.28 12.20 0.81
C ILE A 38 -4.55 11.51 -0.34
N THR A 39 -5.02 10.35 -0.81
CA THR A 39 -4.40 9.62 -1.92
C THR A 39 -4.38 10.46 -3.19
N VAL A 40 -5.51 11.07 -3.55
CA VAL A 40 -5.63 11.91 -4.75
C VAL A 40 -4.71 13.13 -4.68
N THR A 41 -4.61 13.77 -3.50
CA THR A 41 -3.79 14.99 -3.33
C THR A 41 -2.29 14.73 -3.24
N LYS A 42 -1.88 13.54 -2.85
CA LYS A 42 -0.48 13.14 -2.94
C LYS A 42 0.01 13.12 -4.39
N GLY A 43 -0.87 12.85 -5.34
CA GLY A 43 -0.51 12.73 -6.74
C GLY A 43 0.34 11.48 -7.01
N VAL A 44 1.08 11.51 -8.11
CA VAL A 44 2.01 10.44 -8.48
C VAL A 44 3.34 10.71 -7.79
N GLN A 45 3.56 10.06 -6.67
CA GLN A 45 4.80 10.20 -5.88
C GLN A 45 5.71 8.99 -5.98
N ASP A 46 5.16 7.88 -6.41
CA ASP A 46 5.83 6.60 -6.43
C ASP A 46 6.59 6.40 -7.75
N PRO A 47 7.90 6.20 -7.71
CA PRO A 47 8.70 5.97 -8.92
C PRO A 47 8.29 4.70 -9.66
N ASP A 48 7.81 3.68 -8.95
CA ASP A 48 7.47 2.40 -9.56
C ASP A 48 6.16 2.44 -10.34
N PHE A 49 5.28 3.42 -10.09
CA PHE A 49 4.02 3.57 -10.83
C PHE A 49 4.21 3.48 -12.34
N PHE A 50 5.23 4.12 -12.85
CA PHE A 50 5.45 4.27 -14.28
C PHE A 50 5.85 2.95 -14.94
N TRP A 51 6.81 2.22 -14.38
CA TRP A 51 7.20 0.93 -14.94
C TRP A 51 6.09 -0.12 -14.80
N HIS A 52 5.28 -0.11 -13.70
CA HIS A 52 4.10 -0.97 -13.59
C HIS A 52 3.11 -0.73 -14.73
N VAL A 53 2.84 0.53 -15.08
CA VAL A 53 1.95 0.87 -16.21
C VAL A 53 2.55 0.39 -17.52
N THR A 54 3.87 0.56 -17.73
CA THR A 54 4.56 0.14 -18.95
C THR A 54 4.64 -1.39 -19.05
N ALA A 55 4.86 -2.10 -17.95
CA ALA A 55 4.79 -3.56 -17.92
C ALA A 55 3.39 -4.08 -18.28
N GLY A 56 2.35 -3.43 -17.74
CA GLY A 56 0.96 -3.73 -18.11
C GLY A 56 0.66 -3.45 -19.59
N GLN A 57 1.20 -2.38 -20.17
CA GLN A 57 1.13 -2.09 -21.59
C GLN A 57 1.80 -3.20 -22.41
N TRP A 58 3.02 -3.58 -22.03
CA TRP A 58 3.76 -4.65 -22.71
C TRP A 58 2.96 -5.96 -22.71
N ILE A 59 2.35 -6.34 -21.59
CA ILE A 59 1.51 -7.52 -21.48
C ILE A 59 0.28 -7.43 -22.38
N ALA A 60 -0.37 -6.26 -22.44
CA ALA A 60 -1.54 -6.04 -23.29
C ALA A 60 -1.21 -6.14 -24.79
N GLU A 61 -0.06 -5.59 -25.20
CA GLU A 61 0.40 -5.57 -26.60
C GLU A 61 0.86 -6.95 -27.07
N HIS A 62 1.52 -7.73 -26.19
CA HIS A 62 2.10 -9.02 -26.56
C HIS A 62 1.20 -10.22 -26.23
N GLY A 63 0.12 -10.03 -25.47
CA GLY A 63 -0.81 -11.09 -25.04
C GLY A 63 -0.18 -12.17 -24.16
N ARG A 64 0.95 -11.89 -23.54
CA ARG A 64 1.70 -12.79 -22.63
C ARG A 64 2.43 -12.02 -21.56
N VAL A 65 2.76 -12.67 -20.45
CA VAL A 65 3.61 -12.12 -19.39
C VAL A 65 5.07 -12.30 -19.79
N PRO A 66 5.93 -11.26 -19.68
CA PRO A 66 7.34 -11.38 -20.01
C PRO A 66 8.03 -12.33 -19.00
N THR A 67 9.00 -13.10 -19.49
CA THR A 67 9.85 -14.00 -18.70
C THR A 67 11.29 -13.52 -18.61
N THR A 68 11.61 -12.51 -19.38
CA THR A 68 12.92 -11.85 -19.41
C THR A 68 12.72 -10.34 -19.41
N ASP A 69 13.71 -9.60 -18.91
CA ASP A 69 13.63 -8.14 -18.85
C ASP A 69 13.64 -7.48 -20.23
N PRO A 70 12.60 -6.67 -20.57
CA PRO A 70 12.56 -5.92 -21.82
C PRO A 70 12.99 -4.45 -21.68
N PHE A 71 13.20 -3.93 -20.45
CA PHE A 71 13.23 -2.50 -20.18
C PHE A 71 14.62 -1.94 -19.83
N SER A 72 15.52 -2.74 -19.25
CA SER A 72 16.88 -2.31 -18.99
C SER A 72 17.86 -2.88 -20.04
N PHE A 73 18.98 -2.20 -20.25
CA PHE A 73 20.03 -2.71 -21.12
C PHE A 73 21.07 -3.53 -20.35
N THR A 74 21.25 -3.29 -19.07
CA THR A 74 22.17 -4.03 -18.21
C THR A 74 21.68 -5.43 -17.88
N TRP A 75 20.37 -5.66 -17.90
CA TRP A 75 19.72 -6.95 -17.61
C TRP A 75 18.95 -7.51 -18.81
N ALA A 76 19.18 -6.97 -20.00
CA ALA A 76 18.46 -7.33 -21.21
C ALA A 76 18.48 -8.84 -21.46
N GLY A 77 17.28 -9.42 -21.63
CA GLY A 77 17.12 -10.85 -21.90
C GLY A 77 17.37 -11.77 -20.70
N GLN A 78 17.79 -11.26 -19.54
CA GLN A 78 17.93 -12.02 -18.31
C GLN A 78 16.56 -12.31 -17.67
N PRO A 79 16.45 -13.36 -16.83
CA PRO A 79 15.18 -13.74 -16.23
C PRO A 79 14.55 -12.62 -15.41
N TRP A 80 13.28 -12.35 -15.68
CA TRP A 80 12.41 -11.49 -14.86
C TRP A 80 11.09 -12.18 -14.58
N THR A 81 10.63 -12.11 -13.32
CA THR A 81 9.36 -12.68 -12.87
C THR A 81 8.43 -11.57 -12.43
N PRO A 82 7.58 -11.02 -13.32
CA PRO A 82 6.58 -10.01 -12.92
C PRO A 82 5.48 -10.67 -12.11
N HIS A 83 5.70 -10.75 -10.81
CA HIS A 83 4.80 -11.41 -9.85
C HIS A 83 3.51 -10.62 -9.57
N GLU A 84 3.43 -9.39 -10.08
CA GLU A 84 2.29 -8.47 -9.97
C GLU A 84 1.57 -8.26 -11.31
N TRP A 85 1.85 -9.11 -12.32
CA TRP A 85 1.45 -8.95 -13.71
C TRP A 85 -0.03 -8.58 -13.92
N LEU A 86 -0.95 -9.15 -13.11
CA LEU A 86 -2.37 -8.86 -13.23
C LEU A 86 -2.69 -7.44 -12.73
N SER A 87 -2.03 -7.00 -11.67
CA SER A 87 -2.16 -5.61 -11.20
C SER A 87 -1.57 -4.62 -12.19
N GLU A 88 -0.43 -4.92 -12.82
CA GLU A 88 0.21 -4.12 -13.86
C GLU A 88 -0.73 -3.95 -15.07
N LEU A 89 -1.31 -5.06 -15.56
CA LEU A 89 -2.27 -5.04 -16.65
C LEU A 89 -3.52 -4.21 -16.31
N LEU A 90 -4.05 -4.36 -15.09
CA LEU A 90 -5.19 -3.58 -14.60
C LEU A 90 -4.84 -2.10 -14.46
N MET A 91 -3.64 -1.75 -13.99
CA MET A 91 -3.15 -0.38 -13.89
C MET A 91 -3.02 0.27 -15.27
N TYR A 92 -2.47 -0.44 -16.25
CA TYR A 92 -2.41 0.04 -17.64
C TYR A 92 -3.81 0.35 -18.18
N TRP A 93 -4.77 -0.57 -18.08
CA TRP A 93 -6.13 -0.32 -18.56
C TRP A 93 -6.82 0.82 -17.80
N LEU A 94 -6.56 0.95 -16.51
CA LEU A 94 -7.11 2.02 -15.71
C LEU A 94 -6.59 3.39 -16.16
N VAL A 95 -5.27 3.51 -16.34
CA VAL A 95 -4.62 4.75 -16.80
C VAL A 95 -5.03 5.11 -18.22
N SER A 96 -5.07 4.12 -19.13
CA SER A 96 -5.48 4.31 -20.51
C SER A 96 -6.95 4.71 -20.64
N GLY A 97 -7.84 4.17 -19.76
CA GLY A 97 -9.27 4.41 -19.82
C GLY A 97 -9.73 5.71 -19.17
N ILE A 98 -9.18 6.06 -18.01
CA ILE A 98 -9.65 7.21 -17.20
C ILE A 98 -8.53 8.18 -16.80
N GLY A 99 -7.34 8.01 -17.35
CA GLY A 99 -6.17 8.84 -17.07
C GLY A 99 -5.58 8.67 -15.67
N ARG A 100 -4.44 9.32 -15.43
CA ARG A 100 -3.70 9.27 -14.16
C ARG A 100 -4.54 9.76 -12.96
N THR A 101 -5.33 10.83 -13.13
CA THR A 101 -6.22 11.36 -12.09
C THR A 101 -7.30 10.34 -11.68
N GLY A 102 -7.93 9.69 -12.66
CA GLY A 102 -8.91 8.64 -12.41
C GLY A 102 -8.29 7.44 -11.72
N ALA A 103 -7.07 7.05 -12.11
CA ALA A 103 -6.31 5.98 -11.47
C ALA A 103 -6.02 6.29 -10.00
N LEU A 104 -5.58 7.52 -9.66
CA LEU A 104 -5.38 7.98 -8.28
C LEU A 104 -6.65 7.83 -7.44
N PHE A 105 -7.79 8.22 -8.00
CA PHE A 105 -9.09 8.07 -7.32
C PHE A 105 -9.40 6.60 -7.03
N VAL A 106 -9.27 5.71 -8.04
CA VAL A 106 -9.53 4.26 -7.87
C VAL A 106 -8.60 3.63 -6.85
N ILE A 107 -7.30 3.95 -6.90
CA ILE A 107 -6.33 3.46 -5.90
C ILE A 107 -6.69 3.96 -4.49
N GLY A 108 -7.15 5.20 -4.36
CA GLY A 108 -7.64 5.74 -3.09
C GLY A 108 -8.85 5.01 -2.52
N LEU A 109 -9.62 4.28 -3.35
CA LEU A 109 -10.71 3.45 -2.86
C LEU A 109 -10.22 2.22 -2.06
N PHE A 110 -8.98 1.74 -2.24
CA PHE A 110 -8.48 0.59 -1.47
C PHE A 110 -8.35 0.89 0.03
N PRO A 111 -7.63 1.93 0.49
CA PRO A 111 -7.60 2.27 1.91
C PRO A 111 -8.99 2.64 2.46
N ALA A 112 -9.84 3.27 1.66
CA ALA A 112 -11.22 3.53 2.03
C ALA A 112 -12.00 2.21 2.24
N ALA A 113 -11.86 1.24 1.33
CA ALA A 113 -12.50 -0.07 1.43
C ALA A 113 -12.00 -0.87 2.65
N ILE A 114 -10.73 -0.73 3.03
CA ILE A 114 -10.18 -1.34 4.25
C ILE A 114 -10.93 -0.83 5.49
N ILE A 115 -11.05 0.49 5.65
CA ILE A 115 -11.78 1.10 6.78
C ILE A 115 -13.26 0.71 6.77
N LEU A 116 -13.90 0.68 5.59
CA LEU A 116 -15.29 0.27 5.45
C LEU A 116 -15.48 -1.21 5.80
N ALA A 117 -14.62 -2.10 5.32
CA ALA A 117 -14.68 -3.54 5.60
C ALA A 117 -14.45 -3.82 7.08
N GLN A 118 -13.42 -3.24 7.68
CA GLN A 118 -13.13 -3.41 9.11
C GLN A 118 -14.21 -2.76 9.99
N GLY A 119 -14.72 -1.58 9.62
CA GLY A 119 -15.84 -0.94 10.29
C GLY A 119 -17.10 -1.81 10.25
N ALA A 120 -17.41 -2.41 9.08
CA ALA A 120 -18.55 -3.32 8.93
C ALA A 120 -18.41 -4.57 9.80
N MET A 121 -17.23 -5.18 9.79
CA MET A 121 -16.91 -6.34 10.61
C MET A 121 -17.07 -6.04 12.10
N LEU A 122 -16.46 -4.96 12.58
CA LEU A 122 -16.46 -4.57 13.98
C LEU A 122 -17.84 -4.14 14.46
N SER A 123 -18.58 -3.38 13.65
CA SER A 123 -19.96 -2.99 13.95
C SER A 123 -20.89 -4.19 14.11
N ARG A 124 -20.78 -5.21 13.24
CA ARG A 124 -21.56 -6.46 13.37
C ARG A 124 -21.22 -7.24 14.63
N ARG A 125 -20.06 -7.02 15.22
CA ARG A 125 -19.62 -7.64 16.49
C ARG A 125 -19.87 -6.77 17.71
N GLY A 126 -20.67 -5.70 17.55
CA GLY A 126 -21.11 -4.85 18.65
C GLY A 126 -20.07 -3.84 19.12
N VAL A 127 -19.00 -3.61 18.36
CA VAL A 127 -18.03 -2.56 18.68
C VAL A 127 -18.66 -1.19 18.50
N SER A 128 -18.60 -0.37 19.53
CA SER A 128 -19.15 0.99 19.52
C SER A 128 -18.22 1.97 18.78
N LEU A 129 -18.80 3.11 18.35
CA LEU A 129 -18.00 4.18 17.74
C LEU A 129 -16.84 4.64 18.66
N ARG A 130 -17.06 4.68 19.97
CA ARG A 130 -16.05 5.08 20.95
C ARG A 130 -14.84 4.13 20.99
N ALA A 131 -15.08 2.86 20.70
CA ALA A 131 -14.02 1.85 20.64
C ALA A 131 -13.39 1.75 19.26
N PHE A 132 -14.11 2.10 18.21
CA PHE A 132 -13.62 2.04 16.82
C PHE A 132 -12.85 3.30 16.40
N ALA A 133 -13.38 4.50 16.70
CA ALA A 133 -12.85 5.73 16.14
C ALA A 133 -11.39 6.04 16.55
N PRO A 134 -10.96 5.93 17.82
CA PRO A 134 -9.58 6.24 18.18
C PRO A 134 -8.55 5.33 17.48
N PRO A 135 -8.69 3.98 17.48
CA PRO A 135 -7.76 3.14 16.74
C PRO A 135 -7.86 3.35 15.21
N ALA A 136 -9.04 3.62 14.65
CA ALA A 136 -9.18 3.90 13.22
C ALA A 136 -8.44 5.17 12.80
N ILE A 137 -8.47 6.24 13.60
CA ILE A 137 -7.71 7.46 13.35
C ILE A 137 -6.20 7.17 13.40
N LEU A 138 -5.74 6.48 14.44
CA LEU A 138 -4.33 6.11 14.56
C LEU A 138 -3.86 5.28 13.36
N ILE A 139 -4.65 4.28 12.95
CA ILE A 139 -4.36 3.45 11.79
C ILE A 139 -4.32 4.29 10.50
N GLY A 140 -5.24 5.23 10.34
CA GLY A 140 -5.21 6.18 9.22
C GLY A 140 -3.90 6.98 9.17
N LEU A 141 -3.42 7.48 10.31
CA LEU A 141 -2.14 8.19 10.41
C LEU A 141 -0.96 7.28 10.08
N VAL A 142 -1.00 6.02 10.56
CA VAL A 142 0.07 5.03 10.31
C VAL A 142 0.13 4.62 8.84
N VAL A 143 -1.02 4.43 8.17
CA VAL A 143 -1.07 3.92 6.78
C VAL A 143 -0.88 5.03 5.74
N THR A 144 -1.32 6.24 6.04
CA THR A 144 -1.31 7.37 5.09
C THR A 144 0.03 7.59 4.38
N PRO A 145 1.22 7.55 5.04
CA PRO A 145 2.50 7.71 4.35
C PRO A 145 2.75 6.69 3.23
N TYR A 146 2.23 5.48 3.38
CA TYR A 146 2.49 4.34 2.50
C TYR A 146 1.44 4.15 1.39
N VAL A 147 0.38 4.95 1.37
CA VAL A 147 -0.63 4.88 0.29
C VAL A 147 -0.08 5.60 -0.93
N THR A 148 0.31 4.81 -1.91
CA THR A 148 0.88 5.23 -3.20
C THR A 148 0.21 4.48 -4.34
N LEU A 149 0.51 4.85 -5.58
CA LEU A 149 0.02 4.18 -6.79
C LEU A 149 0.77 2.87 -7.06
N ARG A 150 0.72 1.94 -6.08
CA ARG A 150 1.33 0.61 -6.19
C ARG A 150 0.30 -0.51 -6.01
N PRO A 151 0.55 -1.71 -6.55
CA PRO A 151 -0.29 -2.89 -6.36
C PRO A 151 -0.48 -3.30 -4.90
N GLN A 152 0.43 -2.96 -3.99
CA GLN A 152 0.40 -3.39 -2.59
C GLN A 152 -0.88 -3.01 -1.83
N ALA A 153 -1.55 -1.90 -2.19
CA ALA A 153 -2.77 -1.46 -1.53
C ALA A 153 -3.92 -2.48 -1.66
N VAL A 154 -3.98 -3.24 -2.77
CA VAL A 154 -4.96 -4.32 -2.94
C VAL A 154 -4.74 -5.43 -1.91
N SER A 155 -3.48 -5.75 -1.60
CA SER A 155 -3.16 -6.79 -0.62
C SER A 155 -3.58 -6.42 0.80
N TRP A 156 -3.49 -5.16 1.20
CA TRP A 156 -3.99 -4.73 2.52
C TRP A 156 -5.50 -4.90 2.64
N LEU A 157 -6.24 -4.63 1.56
CA LEU A 157 -7.68 -4.91 1.50
C LEU A 157 -7.95 -6.41 1.57
N LEU A 158 -7.22 -7.22 0.80
CA LEU A 158 -7.39 -8.68 0.80
C LEU A 158 -7.05 -9.29 2.17
N LEU A 159 -6.02 -8.80 2.88
CA LEU A 159 -5.74 -9.17 4.28
C LEU A 159 -6.91 -8.85 5.22
N SER A 160 -7.50 -7.65 5.07
CA SER A 160 -8.67 -7.25 5.88
C SER A 160 -9.88 -8.16 5.62
N LEU A 161 -10.15 -8.48 4.34
CA LEU A 161 -11.25 -9.36 3.94
C LEU A 161 -11.02 -10.79 4.40
N LEU A 162 -9.79 -11.30 4.29
CA LEU A 162 -9.40 -12.62 4.79
C LEU A 162 -9.60 -12.71 6.31
N GLY A 163 -9.13 -11.72 7.07
CA GLY A 163 -9.32 -11.68 8.52
C GLY A 163 -10.80 -11.66 8.91
N TRP A 164 -11.62 -10.85 8.21
CA TRP A 164 -13.07 -10.85 8.40
C TRP A 164 -13.68 -12.22 8.08
N PHE A 165 -13.36 -12.78 6.92
CA PHE A 165 -13.85 -14.09 6.50
C PHE A 165 -13.55 -15.18 7.55
N LEU A 166 -12.32 -15.26 8.04
CA LEU A 166 -11.91 -16.24 9.05
C LEU A 166 -12.67 -16.04 10.38
N LEU A 167 -12.94 -14.81 10.78
CA LEU A 167 -13.77 -14.50 11.96
C LEU A 167 -15.21 -15.00 11.81
N GLU A 168 -15.76 -15.02 10.60
CA GLU A 168 -17.14 -15.47 10.32
C GLU A 168 -17.28 -16.97 10.11
N LEU A 169 -16.19 -17.74 10.08
CA LEU A 169 -16.26 -19.18 9.94
C LEU A 169 -16.94 -19.84 11.13
N ARG A 170 -17.80 -20.83 10.83
CA ARG A 170 -18.55 -21.61 11.80
C ARG A 170 -18.52 -23.09 11.40
N PRO A 171 -18.51 -24.04 12.38
CA PRO A 171 -18.46 -25.47 12.10
C PRO A 171 -19.61 -25.97 11.23
N GLU A 172 -20.82 -25.39 11.42
CA GLU A 172 -22.03 -25.77 10.66
C GLU A 172 -21.90 -25.47 9.17
N LYS A 173 -20.99 -24.57 8.82
CA LYS A 173 -20.69 -24.16 7.42
C LYS A 173 -19.21 -24.32 7.10
N ALA A 174 -18.56 -25.35 7.68
CA ALA A 174 -17.12 -25.56 7.60
C ALA A 174 -16.56 -25.59 6.17
N ARG A 175 -17.33 -26.11 5.19
CA ARG A 175 -16.94 -26.12 3.78
C ARG A 175 -16.69 -24.74 3.19
N ARG A 176 -17.22 -23.67 3.80
CA ARG A 176 -16.91 -22.30 3.37
C ARG A 176 -15.41 -21.97 3.51
N ALA A 177 -14.67 -22.63 4.40
CA ALA A 177 -13.22 -22.46 4.49
C ALA A 177 -12.52 -22.71 3.14
N LEU A 178 -13.07 -23.58 2.28
CA LEU A 178 -12.51 -23.86 0.95
C LEU A 178 -12.56 -22.67 -0.01
N LEU A 179 -13.37 -21.64 0.28
CA LEU A 179 -13.42 -20.42 -0.54
C LEU A 179 -12.11 -19.62 -0.52
N VAL A 180 -11.23 -19.87 0.46
CA VAL A 180 -9.89 -19.27 0.44
C VAL A 180 -9.03 -19.79 -0.73
N ILE A 181 -9.31 -20.98 -1.26
CA ILE A 181 -8.53 -21.57 -2.36
C ILE A 181 -8.61 -20.70 -3.62
N PRO A 182 -9.78 -20.43 -4.23
CA PRO A 182 -9.86 -19.52 -5.37
C PRO A 182 -9.46 -18.09 -5.04
N PHE A 183 -9.63 -17.65 -3.79
CA PHE A 183 -9.16 -16.35 -3.33
C PHE A 183 -7.63 -16.23 -3.45
N PHE A 184 -6.87 -17.27 -3.12
CA PHE A 184 -5.41 -17.28 -3.27
C PHE A 184 -4.96 -17.42 -4.73
N VAL A 185 -5.72 -18.07 -5.62
CA VAL A 185 -5.45 -18.00 -7.07
C VAL A 185 -5.45 -16.55 -7.53
N LEU A 186 -6.49 -15.78 -7.18
CA LEU A 186 -6.57 -14.38 -7.57
C LEU A 186 -5.44 -13.56 -6.94
N TRP A 187 -5.23 -13.71 -5.63
CA TRP A 187 -4.26 -12.88 -4.91
C TRP A 187 -2.81 -13.09 -5.35
N ALA A 188 -2.40 -14.32 -5.59
CA ALA A 188 -1.05 -14.64 -6.06
C ALA A 188 -0.71 -14.05 -7.44
N ASN A 189 -1.72 -13.74 -8.24
CA ASN A 189 -1.56 -13.04 -9.53
C ASN A 189 -1.63 -11.51 -9.41
N LEU A 190 -2.10 -10.99 -8.27
CA LEU A 190 -2.21 -9.54 -8.04
C LEU A 190 -0.99 -8.95 -7.34
N HIS A 191 -0.42 -9.62 -6.30
CA HIS A 191 0.66 -9.03 -5.52
C HIS A 191 1.33 -10.02 -4.57
N GLY A 192 2.65 -9.96 -4.39
CA GLY A 192 3.47 -10.87 -3.60
C GLY A 192 3.12 -11.02 -2.11
N VAL A 193 2.42 -10.08 -1.50
CA VAL A 193 1.97 -10.15 -0.08
C VAL A 193 1.00 -11.31 0.20
N TYR A 194 0.53 -12.05 -0.82
CA TYR A 194 -0.26 -13.27 -0.60
C TYR A 194 0.44 -14.27 0.35
N VAL A 195 1.77 -14.28 0.40
CA VAL A 195 2.56 -15.13 1.32
C VAL A 195 2.22 -14.81 2.77
N ILE A 196 2.04 -13.54 3.12
CA ILE A 196 1.56 -13.14 4.46
C ILE A 196 0.13 -13.64 4.67
N GLY A 197 -0.71 -13.59 3.64
CA GLY A 197 -2.04 -14.18 3.67
C GLY A 197 -2.02 -15.69 3.95
N LEU A 198 -1.10 -16.45 3.36
CA LEU A 198 -0.87 -17.86 3.69
C LEU A 198 -0.50 -18.03 5.17
N GLY A 199 0.37 -17.17 5.71
CA GLY A 199 0.70 -17.11 7.14
C GLY A 199 -0.53 -16.87 8.03
N VAL A 200 -1.47 -15.99 7.59
CA VAL A 200 -2.75 -15.76 8.29
C VAL A 200 -3.60 -17.04 8.34
N VAL A 201 -3.75 -17.74 7.20
CA VAL A 201 -4.50 -18.99 7.13
C VAL A 201 -3.83 -20.09 7.98
N ALA A 202 -2.50 -20.20 7.91
CA ALA A 202 -1.73 -21.15 8.71
C ALA A 202 -1.87 -20.86 10.22
N THR A 203 -1.81 -19.61 10.64
CA THR A 203 -2.04 -19.19 12.03
C THR A 203 -3.44 -19.56 12.49
N TYR A 204 -4.47 -19.26 11.70
CA TYR A 204 -5.84 -19.64 12.04
C TYR A 204 -6.02 -21.15 12.10
N CYS A 205 -5.41 -21.90 11.18
CA CYS A 205 -5.40 -23.37 11.17
C CYS A 205 -4.74 -23.92 12.44
N LEU A 206 -3.58 -23.41 12.85
CA LEU A 206 -2.90 -23.78 14.08
C LEU A 206 -3.80 -23.56 15.30
N PHE A 207 -4.43 -22.40 15.43
CA PHE A 207 -5.36 -22.13 16.54
C PHE A 207 -6.61 -23.02 16.47
N THR A 208 -7.03 -23.45 15.29
CA THR A 208 -8.11 -24.43 15.13
C THR A 208 -7.70 -25.80 15.64
N ILE A 209 -6.48 -26.25 15.32
CA ILE A 209 -5.90 -27.51 15.81
C ILE A 209 -5.79 -27.49 17.34
N LEU A 210 -5.36 -26.36 17.91
CA LEU A 210 -5.21 -26.14 19.35
C LEU A 210 -6.55 -25.97 20.10
N GLY A 211 -7.69 -26.06 19.43
CA GLY A 211 -9.00 -25.93 20.08
C GLY A 211 -9.40 -24.50 20.44
N ARG A 212 -8.78 -23.49 19.82
CA ARG A 212 -8.91 -22.06 20.19
C ARG A 212 -9.68 -21.21 19.18
N THR A 213 -10.39 -21.84 18.25
CA THR A 213 -11.30 -21.18 17.30
C THR A 213 -12.66 -21.87 17.28
N PRO A 214 -13.71 -21.22 16.78
CA PRO A 214 -15.01 -21.88 16.55
C PRO A 214 -14.91 -23.13 15.66
N MET A 215 -13.92 -23.16 14.74
CA MET A 215 -13.71 -24.25 13.78
C MET A 215 -13.03 -25.50 14.37
N SER A 216 -12.78 -25.54 15.69
CA SER A 216 -12.02 -26.62 16.34
C SER A 216 -12.69 -28.01 16.24
N THR A 217 -14.00 -28.06 16.03
CA THR A 217 -14.76 -29.29 15.77
C THR A 217 -14.79 -29.69 14.30
N ALA A 218 -14.27 -28.84 13.40
CA ALA A 218 -14.26 -29.03 11.94
C ALA A 218 -12.85 -28.79 11.35
N LYS A 219 -11.83 -29.45 11.93
CA LYS A 219 -10.41 -29.27 11.57
C LYS A 219 -10.09 -29.66 10.13
N GLY A 220 -10.74 -30.73 9.60
CA GLY A 220 -10.48 -31.26 8.27
C GLY A 220 -10.65 -30.22 7.15
N PRO A 221 -11.82 -29.56 7.01
CA PRO A 221 -12.02 -28.49 6.03
C PRO A 221 -11.01 -27.35 6.15
N MET A 222 -10.57 -27.01 7.37
CA MET A 222 -9.58 -25.96 7.56
C MET A 222 -8.18 -26.38 7.11
N ALA A 223 -7.79 -27.63 7.36
CA ALA A 223 -6.52 -28.19 6.88
C ALA A 223 -6.49 -28.26 5.34
N VAL A 224 -7.59 -28.74 4.72
CA VAL A 224 -7.72 -28.73 3.26
C VAL A 224 -7.65 -27.32 2.69
N ALA A 225 -8.29 -26.35 3.34
CA ALA A 225 -8.24 -24.95 2.94
C ALA A 225 -6.80 -24.41 3.00
N ALA A 226 -6.04 -24.70 4.07
CA ALA A 226 -4.66 -24.24 4.23
C ALA A 226 -3.73 -24.83 3.15
N ILE A 227 -3.77 -26.16 2.95
CA ILE A 227 -2.96 -26.85 1.93
C ILE A 227 -3.39 -26.39 0.52
N GLY A 228 -4.70 -26.34 0.27
CA GLY A 228 -5.26 -25.89 -1.00
C GLY A 228 -4.88 -24.45 -1.35
N SER A 229 -4.74 -23.56 -0.36
CA SER A 229 -4.29 -22.19 -0.59
C SER A 229 -2.84 -22.12 -1.06
N ILE A 230 -1.95 -22.96 -0.52
CA ILE A 230 -0.56 -23.07 -0.98
C ILE A 230 -0.52 -23.55 -2.44
N LEU A 231 -1.25 -24.62 -2.76
CA LEU A 231 -1.32 -25.14 -4.13
C LEU A 231 -1.96 -24.13 -5.10
N ALA A 232 -2.99 -23.43 -4.65
CA ALA A 232 -3.65 -22.38 -5.42
C ALA A 232 -2.71 -21.21 -5.76
N SER A 233 -1.79 -20.87 -4.86
CA SER A 233 -0.80 -19.81 -5.11
C SER A 233 0.24 -20.17 -6.20
N MET A 234 0.30 -21.46 -6.60
CA MET A 234 1.12 -21.90 -7.73
C MET A 234 0.45 -21.67 -9.10
N VAL A 235 -0.83 -21.27 -9.11
CA VAL A 235 -1.58 -20.97 -10.33
C VAL A 235 -1.27 -19.54 -10.78
N THR A 236 -0.04 -19.33 -11.23
CA THR A 236 0.49 -18.08 -11.77
C THR A 236 1.32 -18.37 -13.01
N PRO A 237 1.65 -17.39 -13.86
CA PRO A 237 2.56 -17.59 -14.99
C PRO A 237 3.93 -18.16 -14.60
N ALA A 238 4.42 -17.84 -13.39
CA ALA A 238 5.67 -18.37 -12.85
C ALA A 238 5.53 -19.77 -12.24
N GLY A 239 4.30 -20.30 -12.11
CA GLY A 239 4.04 -21.62 -11.54
C GLY A 239 4.58 -21.79 -10.11
N PRO A 240 5.10 -22.98 -9.76
CA PRO A 240 5.64 -23.23 -8.41
C PRO A 240 6.80 -22.33 -8.02
N VAL A 241 7.59 -21.85 -8.97
CA VAL A 241 8.72 -20.93 -8.72
C VAL A 241 8.20 -19.61 -8.17
N GLY A 242 7.04 -19.14 -8.61
CA GLY A 242 6.40 -17.93 -8.10
C GLY A 242 6.11 -17.96 -6.60
N VAL A 243 5.86 -19.14 -6.02
CA VAL A 243 5.63 -19.26 -4.56
C VAL A 243 6.91 -19.05 -3.76
N LEU A 244 8.06 -19.38 -4.33
CA LEU A 244 9.36 -19.19 -3.70
C LEU A 244 9.93 -17.78 -3.95
N TYR A 245 9.41 -17.07 -4.96
CA TYR A 245 9.90 -15.75 -5.35
C TYR A 245 9.92 -14.73 -4.20
N PRO A 246 8.88 -14.61 -3.34
CA PRO A 246 8.94 -13.72 -2.19
C PRO A 246 10.03 -14.05 -1.17
N LEU A 247 10.60 -15.25 -1.19
CA LEU A 247 11.74 -15.61 -0.34
C LEU A 247 13.05 -14.96 -0.83
N ARG A 248 13.14 -14.59 -2.11
CA ARG A 248 14.27 -13.80 -2.63
C ARG A 248 14.41 -12.44 -1.95
N TYR A 249 13.32 -11.88 -1.45
CA TYR A 249 13.38 -10.66 -0.65
C TYR A 249 14.10 -10.84 0.71
N VAL A 250 14.35 -12.07 1.14
CA VAL A 250 15.18 -12.38 2.31
C VAL A 250 16.67 -12.38 1.93
N GLU A 251 16.98 -12.57 0.64
CA GLU A 251 18.31 -12.57 0.04
C GLU A 251 18.62 -11.25 -0.68
N LEU A 252 17.95 -10.16 -0.28
CA LEU A 252 18.20 -8.83 -0.87
C LEU A 252 19.69 -8.50 -0.83
N SER A 253 20.16 -7.88 -1.91
CA SER A 253 21.51 -7.33 -1.98
C SER A 253 21.76 -6.37 -0.81
N ASP A 254 22.96 -6.36 -0.27
CA ASP A 254 23.37 -5.39 0.76
C ASP A 254 23.12 -3.96 0.26
N TRP A 255 23.25 -3.73 -1.04
CA TRP A 255 22.95 -2.47 -1.69
C TRP A 255 21.48 -2.06 -1.50
N GLY A 256 20.54 -2.95 -1.78
CA GLY A 256 19.11 -2.67 -1.65
C GLY A 256 18.72 -2.34 -0.21
N LEU A 257 19.27 -3.08 0.77
CA LEU A 257 19.03 -2.80 2.19
C LEU A 257 19.62 -1.46 2.65
N ALA A 258 20.75 -1.04 2.07
CA ALA A 258 21.40 0.23 2.42
C ALA A 258 20.73 1.44 1.76
N ASN A 259 20.28 1.32 0.51
CA ASN A 259 19.88 2.46 -0.31
C ASN A 259 18.35 2.62 -0.48
N ILE A 260 17.54 1.56 -0.27
CA ILE A 260 16.10 1.63 -0.46
C ILE A 260 15.40 1.83 0.88
N GLN A 261 14.87 3.03 1.10
CA GLN A 261 14.26 3.45 2.37
C GLN A 261 13.14 2.51 2.84
N GLU A 262 12.30 1.99 1.95
CA GLU A 262 11.18 1.13 2.32
C GLU A 262 11.58 -0.23 2.92
N TRP A 263 12.82 -0.66 2.70
CA TRP A 263 13.39 -1.89 3.26
C TRP A 263 14.06 -1.69 4.61
N GLN A 264 14.31 -0.43 4.98
CA GLN A 264 14.93 -0.08 6.25
C GLN A 264 13.94 -0.19 7.41
N SER A 265 14.47 -0.39 8.61
CA SER A 265 13.71 -0.32 9.85
C SER A 265 13.24 1.10 10.13
N PRO A 266 12.05 1.30 10.74
CA PRO A 266 11.58 2.63 11.11
C PRO A 266 12.54 3.32 12.09
N SER A 267 12.95 4.54 11.76
CA SER A 267 13.69 5.42 12.67
C SER A 267 12.72 6.24 13.51
N PHE A 268 12.63 5.99 14.81
CA PHE A 268 11.77 6.76 15.70
C PHE A 268 12.34 8.14 16.08
N HIS A 269 13.49 8.52 15.53
CA HIS A 269 13.96 9.91 15.52
C HIS A 269 13.12 10.76 14.52
N GLU A 270 12.46 10.11 13.56
CA GLU A 270 11.61 10.78 12.59
C GLU A 270 10.15 10.85 13.05
N PRO A 271 9.54 12.06 13.11
CA PRO A 271 8.15 12.23 13.52
C PRO A 271 7.14 11.40 12.68
N ALA A 272 7.46 11.10 11.42
CA ALA A 272 6.63 10.30 10.53
C ALA A 272 6.34 8.90 11.10
N HIS A 273 7.24 8.34 11.91
CA HIS A 273 7.12 7.00 12.49
C HIS A 273 6.50 6.99 13.90
N TRP A 274 6.22 8.13 14.51
CA TRP A 274 5.66 8.20 15.88
C TRP A 274 4.27 7.60 15.97
N ALA A 275 3.47 7.69 14.91
CA ALA A 275 2.16 7.06 14.88
C ALA A 275 2.28 5.52 14.98
N PHE A 276 3.31 4.93 14.35
CA PHE A 276 3.59 3.50 14.45
C PHE A 276 4.10 3.13 15.85
N LEU A 277 4.96 3.93 16.46
CA LEU A 277 5.35 3.76 17.86
C LEU A 277 4.13 3.80 18.81
N GLY A 278 3.24 4.76 18.60
CA GLY A 278 1.98 4.86 19.33
C GLY A 278 1.11 3.62 19.17
N LEU A 279 1.06 3.03 17.97
CA LEU A 279 0.36 1.78 17.68
C LEU A 279 0.95 0.61 18.50
N ILE A 280 2.28 0.45 18.50
CA ILE A 280 2.99 -0.60 19.26
C ILE A 280 2.69 -0.48 20.75
N VAL A 281 2.86 0.70 21.31
CA VAL A 281 2.58 0.98 22.73
C VAL A 281 1.11 0.66 23.06
N TRP A 282 0.18 1.08 22.21
CA TRP A 282 -1.23 0.84 22.46
C TRP A 282 -1.59 -0.65 22.43
N VAL A 283 -1.07 -1.42 21.46
CA VAL A 283 -1.26 -2.87 21.40
C VAL A 283 -0.69 -3.53 22.67
N GLY A 284 0.50 -3.13 23.11
CA GLY A 284 1.13 -3.62 24.33
C GLY A 284 0.28 -3.36 25.58
N LEU A 285 -0.25 -2.14 25.73
CA LEU A 285 -1.08 -1.75 26.88
C LEU A 285 -2.48 -2.38 26.87
N ASN A 286 -3.06 -2.67 25.71
CA ASN A 286 -4.42 -3.22 25.61
C ASN A 286 -4.49 -4.75 25.65
N GLY A 287 -3.38 -5.45 25.43
CA GLY A 287 -3.19 -6.85 25.76
C GLY A 287 -4.20 -7.85 25.22
N GLY A 288 -4.85 -7.57 24.08
CA GLY A 288 -5.72 -8.54 23.42
C GLY A 288 -7.00 -8.92 24.17
N ARG A 289 -7.49 -8.10 25.10
CA ARG A 289 -8.74 -8.34 25.85
C ARG A 289 -9.90 -8.55 24.87
N ASN A 290 -10.70 -9.61 25.11
CA ASN A 290 -11.83 -10.02 24.26
C ASN A 290 -11.50 -10.19 22.76
N THR A 291 -10.22 -10.32 22.44
CA THR A 291 -9.75 -10.54 21.08
C THR A 291 -9.40 -12.01 20.87
N PRO A 292 -9.81 -12.65 19.76
CA PRO A 292 -9.34 -13.98 19.44
C PRO A 292 -7.81 -14.06 19.42
N GLY A 293 -7.24 -15.10 20.07
CA GLY A 293 -5.78 -15.20 20.27
C GLY A 293 -4.97 -15.17 18.96
N TRP A 294 -5.53 -15.72 17.88
CA TRP A 294 -4.88 -15.71 16.56
C TRP A 294 -4.76 -14.28 15.98
N LEU A 295 -5.75 -13.39 16.24
CA LEU A 295 -5.65 -11.98 15.84
C LEU A 295 -4.61 -11.22 16.66
N VAL A 296 -4.52 -11.52 17.96
CA VAL A 296 -3.47 -10.96 18.83
C VAL A 296 -2.09 -11.37 18.32
N MET A 297 -1.93 -12.66 17.99
CA MET A 297 -0.68 -13.16 17.39
C MET A 297 -0.34 -12.44 16.08
N LEU A 298 -1.32 -12.30 15.17
CA LEU A 298 -1.11 -11.58 13.90
C LEU A 298 -0.77 -10.10 14.11
N SER A 299 -1.34 -9.45 15.13
CA SER A 299 -0.98 -8.06 15.45
C SER A 299 0.50 -7.94 15.84
N TRP A 300 1.02 -8.86 16.65
CA TRP A 300 2.43 -8.88 17.03
C TRP A 300 3.35 -9.28 15.87
N VAL A 301 2.94 -10.25 15.04
CA VAL A 301 3.67 -10.60 13.81
C VAL A 301 3.72 -9.40 12.86
N GLY A 302 2.59 -8.71 12.65
CA GLY A 302 2.55 -7.50 11.83
C GLY A 302 3.46 -6.39 12.37
N ILE A 303 3.47 -6.16 13.68
CA ILE A 303 4.38 -5.20 14.33
C ILE A 303 5.83 -5.61 14.09
N ALA A 304 6.18 -6.90 14.29
CA ALA A 304 7.53 -7.39 14.04
C ALA A 304 7.97 -7.18 12.58
N LEU A 305 7.10 -7.50 11.62
CA LEU A 305 7.36 -7.24 10.19
C LEU A 305 7.53 -5.75 9.90
N GLY A 306 6.71 -4.88 10.51
CA GLY A 306 6.83 -3.42 10.36
C GLY A 306 8.09 -2.83 11.01
N LEU A 307 8.62 -3.46 12.06
CA LEU A 307 9.92 -3.09 12.66
C LEU A 307 11.11 -3.53 11.82
N VAL A 308 10.97 -4.59 11.04
CA VAL A 308 12.01 -5.06 10.10
C VAL A 308 12.09 -4.16 8.87
N ALA A 309 10.93 -3.79 8.30
CA ALA A 309 10.89 -2.98 7.07
C ALA A 309 9.66 -2.07 7.03
N LEU A 310 9.87 -0.81 6.69
CA LEU A 310 8.83 0.22 6.60
C LEU A 310 7.65 -0.18 5.71
N ARG A 311 7.90 -0.88 4.60
CA ARG A 311 6.86 -1.35 3.69
C ARG A 311 5.82 -2.28 4.34
N ASN A 312 6.15 -2.90 5.47
CA ASN A 312 5.25 -3.80 6.21
C ASN A 312 4.40 -3.08 7.28
N VAL A 313 4.66 -1.81 7.57
CA VAL A 313 3.92 -1.03 8.57
C VAL A 313 2.41 -1.02 8.31
N PRO A 314 1.90 -0.89 7.06
CA PRO A 314 0.47 -1.01 6.78
C PRO A 314 -0.13 -2.38 7.13
N ILE A 315 0.64 -3.45 7.03
CA ILE A 315 0.22 -4.81 7.41
C ILE A 315 -0.02 -4.88 8.93
N ALA A 316 0.91 -4.31 9.72
CA ALA A 316 0.72 -4.16 11.16
C ALA A 316 -0.58 -3.40 11.46
N ALA A 317 -0.83 -2.30 10.77
CA ALA A 317 -2.01 -1.48 10.93
C ALA A 317 -3.31 -2.27 10.68
N VAL A 318 -3.37 -3.06 9.60
CA VAL A 318 -4.53 -3.91 9.26
C VAL A 318 -4.82 -4.93 10.36
N PHE A 319 -3.80 -5.58 10.92
CA PHE A 319 -3.98 -6.59 11.98
C PHE A 319 -4.28 -5.98 13.36
N CYS A 320 -3.72 -4.81 13.64
CA CYS A 320 -3.87 -4.16 14.95
C CYS A 320 -5.24 -3.49 15.14
N LEU A 321 -5.89 -2.98 14.08
CA LEU A 321 -7.17 -2.26 14.21
C LEU A 321 -8.24 -3.10 14.93
N PRO A 322 -8.56 -4.34 14.51
CA PRO A 322 -9.56 -5.13 15.21
C PRO A 322 -9.14 -5.47 16.68
N THR A 323 -7.86 -5.75 16.90
CA THR A 323 -7.33 -6.04 18.24
C THR A 323 -7.50 -4.86 19.18
N LEU A 324 -7.19 -3.65 18.75
CA LEU A 324 -7.37 -2.42 19.52
C LEU A 324 -8.84 -2.11 19.76
N ALA A 325 -9.69 -2.27 18.74
CA ALA A 325 -11.11 -1.98 18.84
C ALA A 325 -11.83 -2.93 19.81
N PHE A 326 -11.57 -4.24 19.74
CA PHE A 326 -12.11 -5.21 20.70
C PHE A 326 -11.60 -4.96 22.12
N GLY A 327 -10.31 -4.69 22.30
CA GLY A 327 -9.72 -4.41 23.61
C GLY A 327 -10.29 -3.14 24.23
N LEU A 328 -10.50 -2.09 23.45
CA LEU A 328 -11.10 -0.84 23.94
C LEU A 328 -12.58 -1.01 24.27
N GLU A 329 -13.35 -1.73 23.43
CA GLU A 329 -14.76 -2.04 23.72
C GLU A 329 -14.91 -2.79 25.04
N ALA A 330 -14.07 -3.81 25.29
CA ALA A 330 -14.06 -4.54 26.55
C ALA A 330 -13.83 -3.62 27.76
N ARG A 331 -12.86 -2.70 27.67
CA ARG A 331 -12.60 -1.72 28.76
C ARG A 331 -13.76 -0.75 28.99
N LEU A 332 -14.41 -0.30 27.91
CA LEU A 332 -15.57 0.58 28.00
C LEU A 332 -16.75 -0.13 28.68
N GLN A 333 -16.97 -1.40 28.38
CA GLN A 333 -17.98 -2.23 29.01
C GLN A 333 -17.70 -2.45 30.51
N GLU A 334 -16.46 -2.80 30.88
CA GLU A 334 -16.05 -2.95 32.29
C GLU A 334 -16.30 -1.65 33.08
N ARG A 335 -16.00 -0.48 32.51
CA ARG A 335 -16.23 0.82 33.13
C ARG A 335 -17.72 1.18 33.18
N GLY A 336 -18.47 0.83 32.15
CA GLY A 336 -19.93 1.06 32.09
C GLY A 336 -20.72 0.27 33.10
N HIS A 337 -20.29 -0.94 33.45
CA HIS A 337 -20.86 -1.73 34.54
C HIS A 337 -20.61 -1.13 35.94
N ARG A 338 -19.53 -0.34 36.07
CA ARG A 338 -19.18 0.37 37.31
C ARG A 338 -19.87 1.74 37.44
N ALA A 339 -20.25 2.36 36.31
CA ALA A 339 -20.93 3.65 36.26
C ALA A 339 -22.41 3.46 36.01
N SER A 340 -23.19 3.54 37.13
CA SER A 340 -24.65 3.63 37.24
C SER A 340 -25.51 3.48 35.97
N GLN A 341 -26.40 2.51 35.98
CA GLN A 341 -27.43 2.13 35.00
C GLN A 341 -28.56 3.18 34.79
N LYS A 342 -28.30 4.47 34.87
CA LYS A 342 -29.34 5.46 34.52
C LYS A 342 -29.45 5.64 33.05
N PRO A 343 -30.58 5.33 32.40
CA PRO A 343 -30.77 5.59 30.99
C PRO A 343 -30.63 7.09 30.68
N MET A 344 -29.89 7.42 29.65
CA MET A 344 -29.68 8.81 29.24
C MET A 344 -30.98 9.40 28.71
N ALA A 345 -31.36 10.60 29.15
CA ALA A 345 -32.56 11.27 28.68
C ALA A 345 -32.56 11.39 27.13
N PRO A 346 -33.69 11.17 26.45
CA PRO A 346 -33.79 11.20 24.97
C PRO A 346 -33.24 12.48 24.33
N SER A 347 -33.38 13.62 24.98
CA SER A 347 -32.84 14.91 24.54
C SER A 347 -31.30 14.96 24.53
N ARG A 348 -30.66 14.35 25.52
CA ARG A 348 -29.18 14.25 25.58
C ARG A 348 -28.66 13.26 24.53
N ALA A 349 -29.38 12.18 24.26
CA ALA A 349 -29.04 11.23 23.21
C ALA A 349 -29.11 11.87 21.81
N LEU A 350 -30.15 12.70 21.55
CA LEU A 350 -30.28 13.45 20.31
C LEU A 350 -29.16 14.49 20.17
N GLY A 351 -28.91 15.30 21.18
CA GLY A 351 -27.85 16.32 21.17
C GLY A 351 -26.48 15.72 20.87
N ARG A 352 -26.19 14.56 21.49
CA ARG A 352 -24.95 13.82 21.24
C ARG A 352 -24.85 13.31 19.80
N ARG A 353 -25.92 12.75 19.22
CA ARG A 353 -25.94 12.31 17.82
C ARG A 353 -25.77 13.46 16.85
N LEU A 354 -26.39 14.61 17.11
CA LEU A 354 -26.23 15.82 16.30
C LEU A 354 -24.80 16.36 16.36
N MET A 355 -24.16 16.32 17.54
CA MET A 355 -22.77 16.73 17.69
C MET A 355 -21.80 15.77 16.95
N GLU A 356 -22.01 14.45 17.04
CA GLU A 356 -21.23 13.44 16.33
C GLU A 356 -21.40 13.59 14.80
N LEU A 357 -22.62 13.89 14.33
CA LEU A 357 -22.92 14.21 12.93
C LEU A 357 -22.25 15.51 12.48
N GLY A 358 -22.36 16.57 13.27
CA GLY A 358 -21.75 17.86 12.97
C GLY A 358 -20.23 17.74 12.86
N THR A 359 -19.60 17.01 13.77
CA THR A 359 -18.14 16.76 13.72
C THR A 359 -17.75 16.00 12.46
N ALA A 360 -18.48 14.95 12.08
CA ALA A 360 -18.19 14.18 10.85
C ALA A 360 -18.36 15.05 9.59
N VAL A 361 -19.39 15.87 9.53
CA VAL A 361 -19.64 16.81 8.42
C VAL A 361 -18.51 17.86 8.33
N ILE A 362 -18.08 18.43 9.46
CA ILE A 362 -16.99 19.42 9.50
C ILE A 362 -15.68 18.79 9.03
N VAL A 363 -15.38 17.54 9.45
CA VAL A 363 -14.19 16.81 8.99
C VAL A 363 -14.22 16.57 7.49
N VAL A 364 -15.38 16.15 6.94
CA VAL A 364 -15.53 15.91 5.49
C VAL A 364 -15.37 17.22 4.70
N ILE A 365 -16.10 18.27 5.11
CA ILE A 365 -16.06 19.56 4.42
C ILE A 365 -14.65 20.19 4.52
N GLY A 366 -14.06 20.20 5.72
CA GLY A 366 -12.71 20.70 5.92
C GLY A 366 -11.66 19.92 5.08
N SER A 367 -11.81 18.61 5.00
CA SER A 367 -10.97 17.78 4.14
C SER A 367 -11.16 18.15 2.67
N MET A 368 -12.39 18.32 2.19
CA MET A 368 -12.66 18.72 0.81
C MET A 368 -12.03 20.07 0.45
N PHE A 369 -12.09 21.07 1.33
CA PHE A 369 -11.47 22.38 1.09
C PHE A 369 -9.94 22.30 0.95
N VAL A 370 -9.29 21.41 1.69
CA VAL A 370 -7.83 21.22 1.63
C VAL A 370 -7.42 20.36 0.43
N LEU A 371 -8.25 19.41 0.05
CA LEU A 371 -7.88 18.31 -0.84
C LEU A 371 -8.28 18.54 -2.30
N VAL A 372 -9.42 19.20 -2.57
CA VAL A 372 -9.91 19.43 -3.94
C VAL A 372 -8.94 20.25 -4.80
N PRO A 373 -8.36 21.37 -4.32
CA PRO A 373 -7.45 22.17 -5.15
C PRO A 373 -6.17 21.43 -5.59
N ARG A 374 -5.70 20.49 -4.76
CA ARG A 374 -4.47 19.73 -5.02
C ARG A 374 -4.67 18.52 -5.94
N GLY A 375 -5.92 18.01 -6.02
CA GLY A 375 -6.30 16.87 -6.86
C GLY A 375 -6.66 17.23 -8.30
N THR A 376 -6.46 18.48 -8.73
CA THR A 376 -6.70 18.89 -10.12
C THR A 376 -5.65 18.28 -11.05
N GLY A 377 -5.98 18.07 -12.33
CA GLY A 377 -5.02 17.57 -13.33
C GLY A 377 -3.74 18.41 -13.40
N GLN A 378 -3.86 19.73 -13.24
CA GLN A 378 -2.71 20.64 -13.19
C GLN A 378 -1.85 20.44 -11.91
N GLY A 379 -2.47 20.21 -10.75
CA GLY A 379 -1.73 19.92 -9.51
C GLY A 379 -0.96 18.60 -9.59
N ILE A 380 -1.48 17.61 -10.31
CA ILE A 380 -0.82 16.32 -10.54
C ILE A 380 0.35 16.48 -11.51
N ALA A 381 0.18 17.22 -12.61
CA ALA A 381 1.26 17.51 -13.56
C ALA A 381 2.43 18.23 -12.87
N THR A 382 2.15 19.30 -12.11
CA THR A 382 3.17 20.02 -11.34
C THR A 382 3.87 19.13 -10.30
N ASN A 383 3.16 18.13 -9.74
CA ASN A 383 3.76 17.17 -8.81
C ASN A 383 4.74 16.23 -9.51
N ILE A 384 4.43 15.81 -10.76
CA ILE A 384 5.32 14.98 -11.58
C ILE A 384 6.57 15.79 -11.97
N GLU A 385 6.41 17.00 -12.49
CA GLU A 385 7.52 17.89 -12.88
C GLU A 385 8.53 18.15 -11.75
N LYS A 386 8.06 18.20 -10.50
CA LYS A 386 8.93 18.43 -9.33
C LYS A 386 9.70 17.19 -8.86
N ARG A 387 9.34 16.02 -9.32
CA ARG A 387 9.88 14.75 -8.80
C ARG A 387 10.59 13.91 -9.82
N PHE A 388 10.25 14.11 -11.09
CA PHE A 388 10.75 13.31 -12.20
C PHE A 388 11.41 14.19 -13.24
N PRO A 389 12.36 13.67 -14.00
CA PRO A 389 13.16 14.44 -14.96
C PRO A 389 12.39 14.69 -16.24
N VAL A 390 11.34 15.52 -16.15
CA VAL A 390 10.40 15.71 -17.27
C VAL A 390 11.08 16.40 -18.44
N GLN A 391 11.83 17.47 -18.19
CA GLN A 391 12.44 18.27 -19.25
C GLN A 391 13.65 17.54 -19.87
N GLY A 392 14.49 16.90 -19.06
CA GLY A 392 15.61 16.09 -19.54
C GLY A 392 15.15 14.91 -20.40
N VAL A 393 14.03 14.26 -20.03
CA VAL A 393 13.44 13.20 -20.84
C VAL A 393 12.84 13.74 -22.15
N GLU A 394 12.19 14.91 -22.12
CA GLU A 394 11.69 15.56 -23.35
C GLU A 394 12.83 15.91 -24.29
N GLU A 395 13.93 16.45 -23.76
CA GLU A 395 15.12 16.74 -24.55
C GLU A 395 15.75 15.45 -25.12
N LEU A 396 15.89 14.41 -24.29
CA LEU A 396 16.43 13.12 -24.70
C LEU A 396 15.59 12.47 -25.80
N ARG A 397 14.26 12.55 -25.68
CA ARG A 397 13.32 12.07 -26.72
C ARG A 397 13.53 12.80 -28.06
N ARG A 398 13.91 14.07 -28.02
CA ARG A 398 14.14 14.89 -29.20
C ARG A 398 15.48 14.56 -29.91
N VAL A 399 16.53 14.33 -29.12
CA VAL A 399 17.89 14.21 -29.65
C VAL A 399 18.36 12.75 -29.83
N GLN A 400 18.00 11.86 -28.89
CA GLN A 400 18.39 10.44 -28.94
C GLN A 400 17.32 9.57 -28.22
N PRO A 401 16.17 9.32 -28.86
CA PRO A 401 15.04 8.63 -28.23
C PRO A 401 15.28 7.16 -27.88
N ASP A 402 16.28 6.52 -28.50
CA ASP A 402 16.69 5.14 -28.29
C ASP A 402 17.91 4.98 -27.36
N ALA A 403 18.29 6.04 -26.64
CA ALA A 403 19.45 6.07 -25.76
C ALA A 403 19.44 4.99 -24.67
N GLN A 404 20.62 4.50 -24.34
CA GLN A 404 20.91 3.72 -23.13
C GLN A 404 21.20 4.68 -21.97
N VAL A 405 20.23 4.87 -21.08
CA VAL A 405 20.23 5.95 -20.08
C VAL A 405 20.62 5.44 -18.71
N LEU A 406 21.69 5.97 -18.13
CA LEU A 406 21.93 5.88 -16.71
C LEU A 406 21.18 7.03 -16.03
N ALA A 407 20.01 6.73 -15.50
CA ALA A 407 19.15 7.68 -14.78
C ALA A 407 19.31 7.53 -13.27
N GLU A 408 18.92 8.57 -12.52
CA GLU A 408 18.73 8.43 -11.08
C GLU A 408 17.84 7.22 -10.79
N TYR A 409 18.21 6.38 -9.79
CA TYR A 409 17.52 5.12 -9.48
C TYR A 409 15.99 5.28 -9.38
N GLY A 410 15.55 6.31 -8.66
CA GLY A 410 14.13 6.64 -8.51
C GLY A 410 13.46 7.17 -9.78
N TRP A 411 14.19 7.49 -10.84
CA TRP A 411 13.64 7.97 -12.10
C TRP A 411 13.55 6.89 -13.18
N GLY A 412 14.21 5.74 -12.99
CA GLY A 412 14.27 4.66 -13.97
C GLY A 412 12.88 4.24 -14.49
N GLY A 413 11.91 4.11 -13.59
CA GLY A 413 10.52 3.78 -13.96
C GLY A 413 9.87 4.84 -14.88
N TYR A 414 10.11 6.13 -14.63
CA TYR A 414 9.62 7.23 -15.45
C TYR A 414 10.30 7.24 -16.84
N VAL A 415 11.61 7.06 -16.87
CA VAL A 415 12.38 6.98 -18.12
C VAL A 415 11.92 5.79 -18.97
N ILE A 416 11.69 4.61 -18.38
CA ILE A 416 11.07 3.46 -19.06
C ILE A 416 9.75 3.86 -19.70
N HIS A 417 8.85 4.48 -18.93
CA HIS A 417 7.52 4.84 -19.43
C HIS A 417 7.55 5.76 -20.64
N GLU A 418 8.47 6.70 -20.63
CA GLU A 418 8.52 7.76 -21.63
C GLU A 418 9.38 7.37 -22.87
N LEU A 419 10.44 6.58 -22.70
CA LEU A 419 11.38 6.27 -23.78
C LEU A 419 11.26 4.86 -24.36
N TYR A 420 10.75 3.89 -23.59
CA TYR A 420 10.66 2.49 -24.07
C TYR A 420 9.95 2.33 -25.42
N PRO A 421 8.83 3.05 -25.70
CA PRO A 421 8.17 2.96 -27.00
C PRO A 421 9.05 3.37 -28.18
N SER A 422 10.07 4.19 -27.95
CA SER A 422 11.02 4.67 -28.95
C SER A 422 12.34 3.87 -28.98
N GLY A 423 12.45 2.83 -28.16
CA GLY A 423 13.64 1.97 -28.10
C GLY A 423 14.59 2.27 -26.92
N GLY A 424 14.39 3.38 -26.21
CA GLY A 424 15.22 3.75 -25.06
C GLY A 424 15.17 2.72 -23.93
N ARG A 425 16.29 2.55 -23.21
CA ARG A 425 16.46 1.60 -22.13
C ARG A 425 17.15 2.28 -20.93
N VAL A 426 16.93 1.73 -19.73
CA VAL A 426 17.56 2.23 -18.51
C VAL A 426 18.69 1.33 -18.04
N PHE A 427 19.63 1.90 -17.27
CA PHE A 427 20.66 1.13 -16.58
C PHE A 427 20.06 0.26 -15.48
N VAL A 428 19.35 0.89 -14.53
CA VAL A 428 18.59 0.26 -13.42
C VAL A 428 17.29 1.00 -13.18
N ASP A 429 16.37 0.35 -12.48
CA ASP A 429 15.08 0.90 -12.05
C ASP A 429 14.60 0.23 -10.76
N GLY A 430 13.39 0.56 -10.29
CA GLY A 430 12.81 0.08 -9.04
C GLY A 430 12.59 -1.44 -8.92
N ARG A 431 12.82 -2.23 -9.96
CA ARG A 431 12.74 -3.71 -9.95
C ARG A 431 14.02 -4.34 -9.40
N ASN A 432 14.52 -3.86 -8.27
CA ASN A 432 15.81 -4.23 -7.69
C ASN A 432 15.96 -5.72 -7.34
N ASP A 433 14.86 -6.45 -7.23
CA ASP A 433 14.83 -7.88 -6.94
C ASP A 433 15.27 -8.78 -8.11
N MET A 434 15.45 -8.19 -9.31
CA MET A 434 15.97 -8.91 -10.45
C MET A 434 17.44 -8.62 -10.76
N TYR A 435 17.96 -7.42 -10.41
CA TYR A 435 19.37 -7.06 -10.64
C TYR A 435 20.29 -7.78 -9.67
N ASP A 436 21.46 -8.20 -10.13
CA ASP A 436 22.50 -8.65 -9.21
C ASP A 436 23.21 -7.46 -8.53
N GLN A 437 23.93 -7.77 -7.47
CA GLN A 437 24.61 -6.74 -6.65
C GLN A 437 25.64 -5.97 -7.47
N GLN A 438 26.36 -6.64 -8.38
CA GLN A 438 27.43 -6.00 -9.18
C GLN A 438 26.86 -4.89 -10.07
N VAL A 439 25.71 -5.09 -10.73
CA VAL A 439 25.07 -4.06 -11.56
C VAL A 439 24.70 -2.83 -10.72
N LEU A 440 24.23 -3.04 -9.49
CA LEU A 440 23.86 -1.94 -8.60
C LEU A 440 25.09 -1.20 -8.04
N GLU A 441 26.18 -1.92 -7.74
CA GLU A 441 27.47 -1.33 -7.33
C GLU A 441 28.11 -0.55 -8.51
N ASP A 442 28.05 -1.08 -9.71
CA ASP A 442 28.56 -0.43 -10.93
C ASP A 442 27.76 0.86 -11.25
N TYR A 443 26.44 0.82 -11.02
CA TYR A 443 25.60 2.03 -11.09
C TYR A 443 26.11 3.12 -10.15
N ASP A 444 26.35 2.79 -8.89
CA ASP A 444 26.86 3.74 -7.90
C ASP A 444 28.28 4.22 -8.26
N ALA A 445 29.15 3.33 -8.70
CA ALA A 445 30.51 3.70 -9.10
C ALA A 445 30.52 4.74 -10.23
N ILE A 446 29.63 4.60 -11.22
CA ILE A 446 29.48 5.59 -12.30
C ILE A 446 28.90 6.91 -11.73
N LYS A 447 27.84 6.83 -10.96
CA LYS A 447 27.16 8.02 -10.37
C LYS A 447 28.08 8.82 -9.46
N MET A 448 28.93 8.14 -8.67
CA MET A 448 29.87 8.76 -7.75
C MET A 448 31.19 9.18 -8.42
N ALA A 449 31.34 8.90 -9.71
CA ALA A 449 32.57 9.13 -10.48
C ALA A 449 33.80 8.48 -9.85
N ASP A 450 33.67 7.22 -9.39
CA ASP A 450 34.78 6.45 -8.82
C ASP A 450 35.88 6.21 -9.85
N PRO A 451 37.14 5.99 -9.43
CA PRO A 451 38.25 5.75 -10.37
C PRO A 451 37.91 4.66 -11.38
N GLY A 452 37.93 4.99 -12.68
CA GLY A 452 37.59 4.07 -13.77
C GLY A 452 36.12 4.08 -14.21
N TRP A 453 35.30 5.00 -13.70
CA TRP A 453 33.87 5.10 -14.03
C TRP A 453 33.61 5.29 -15.54
N GLU A 454 34.50 6.02 -16.27
CA GLU A 454 34.38 6.23 -17.71
C GLU A 454 34.45 4.91 -18.47
N GLN A 455 35.49 4.10 -18.19
CA GLN A 455 35.64 2.79 -18.80
C GLN A 455 34.52 1.85 -18.44
N LEU A 456 33.98 1.98 -17.22
CA LEU A 456 32.83 1.22 -16.78
C LEU A 456 31.56 1.62 -17.54
N ALA A 457 31.27 2.93 -17.66
CA ALA A 457 30.17 3.44 -18.46
C ALA A 457 30.27 3.02 -19.95
N ASP A 458 31.50 3.04 -20.51
CA ASP A 458 31.77 2.57 -21.87
C ASP A 458 31.52 1.08 -22.04
N SER A 459 31.91 0.26 -21.06
CA SER A 459 31.73 -1.19 -21.09
C SER A 459 30.25 -1.60 -21.13
N TYR A 460 29.39 -0.81 -20.49
CA TYR A 460 27.95 -0.97 -20.53
C TYR A 460 27.30 -0.31 -21.76
N GLY A 461 28.01 0.57 -22.46
CA GLY A 461 27.46 1.33 -23.61
C GLY A 461 26.48 2.43 -23.17
N VAL A 462 26.77 3.14 -22.08
CA VAL A 462 25.94 4.25 -21.60
C VAL A 462 26.02 5.42 -22.58
N ASP A 463 24.85 5.82 -23.12
CA ASP A 463 24.74 6.95 -24.08
C ASP A 463 24.42 8.27 -23.37
N ALA A 464 23.66 8.21 -22.26
CA ALA A 464 23.19 9.40 -21.56
C ALA A 464 23.25 9.22 -20.04
N LEU A 465 23.61 10.30 -19.32
CA LEU A 465 23.50 10.43 -17.88
C LEU A 465 22.38 11.42 -17.58
N LEU A 466 21.33 10.96 -16.88
CA LEU A 466 20.19 11.78 -16.46
C LEU A 466 20.06 11.69 -14.96
N LEU A 467 20.68 12.62 -14.24
CA LEU A 467 20.91 12.56 -12.81
C LEU A 467 20.53 13.86 -12.10
N GLU A 468 20.46 13.82 -10.78
CA GLU A 468 20.34 15.02 -9.95
C GLU A 468 21.58 15.92 -10.08
N PRO A 469 21.43 17.27 -10.00
CA PRO A 469 22.56 18.19 -10.15
C PRO A 469 23.65 18.03 -9.11
N ASP A 470 23.33 17.38 -7.98
CA ASP A 470 24.25 17.14 -6.89
C ASP A 470 24.96 15.78 -6.94
N ALA A 471 24.66 14.91 -7.91
CA ALA A 471 25.41 13.71 -8.17
C ALA A 471 26.89 14.04 -8.46
N THR A 472 27.81 13.23 -7.95
CA THR A 472 29.26 13.56 -8.07
C THR A 472 29.70 13.65 -9.53
N VAL A 473 29.25 12.76 -10.38
CA VAL A 473 29.63 12.71 -11.80
C VAL A 473 29.18 13.97 -12.56
N THR A 474 28.06 14.59 -12.17
CA THR A 474 27.50 15.79 -12.84
C THR A 474 28.17 17.12 -12.40
N ARG A 475 29.05 17.09 -11.40
CA ARG A 475 29.73 18.29 -10.85
C ARG A 475 31.11 18.55 -11.47
N GLY A 476 31.30 18.11 -12.70
CA GLY A 476 32.54 18.36 -13.47
C GLY A 476 33.17 17.11 -14.07
N PRO A 477 33.16 15.91 -13.41
CA PRO A 477 33.76 14.71 -14.00
C PRO A 477 33.21 14.35 -15.39
N ALA A 478 31.91 14.45 -15.61
CA ALA A 478 31.29 14.17 -16.92
C ALA A 478 31.81 15.11 -18.01
N GLU A 479 31.86 16.44 -17.75
CA GLU A 479 32.41 17.42 -18.69
C GLU A 479 33.91 17.17 -18.94
N ALA A 480 34.69 16.90 -17.90
CA ALA A 480 36.12 16.59 -17.99
C ALA A 480 36.39 15.35 -18.84
N ALA A 481 35.49 14.38 -18.81
CA ALA A 481 35.50 13.16 -19.65
C ALA A 481 34.95 13.37 -21.08
N GLY A 482 34.55 14.60 -21.44
CA GLY A 482 34.08 14.95 -22.77
C GLY A 482 32.61 14.69 -23.03
N TRP A 483 31.82 14.46 -21.98
CA TRP A 483 30.36 14.38 -22.10
C TRP A 483 29.76 15.78 -22.33
N CYS A 484 28.71 15.88 -23.12
CA CYS A 484 28.08 17.12 -23.50
C CYS A 484 26.82 17.39 -22.68
N GLU A 485 26.83 18.46 -21.88
CA GLU A 485 25.63 18.92 -21.18
C GLU A 485 24.59 19.41 -22.21
N GLN A 486 23.42 18.79 -22.21
CA GLN A 486 22.28 19.14 -23.08
C GLN A 486 21.22 19.93 -22.35
N TYR A 487 21.02 19.64 -21.06
CA TYR A 487 20.03 20.28 -20.23
C TYR A 487 20.46 20.34 -18.78
N ARG A 488 20.11 21.42 -18.08
CA ARG A 488 20.31 21.56 -16.62
C ARG A 488 19.25 22.49 -16.05
N ASP A 489 18.65 22.06 -14.94
CA ASP A 489 17.87 22.94 -14.04
C ASP A 489 18.13 22.57 -12.56
N ASP A 490 17.24 23.02 -11.65
CA ASP A 490 17.39 22.77 -10.19
C ASP A 490 17.07 21.33 -9.81
N ASN A 491 16.45 20.52 -10.68
CA ASN A 491 15.99 19.16 -10.42
C ASN A 491 16.84 18.11 -11.13
N GLU A 492 17.29 18.40 -12.36
CA GLU A 492 17.90 17.41 -13.25
C GLU A 492 19.02 17.97 -14.13
N VAL A 493 19.94 17.08 -14.51
CA VAL A 493 21.00 17.37 -15.51
C VAL A 493 21.05 16.22 -16.50
N LEU A 494 21.09 16.55 -17.77
CA LEU A 494 21.27 15.62 -18.88
C LEU A 494 22.62 15.83 -19.55
N PHE A 495 23.44 14.79 -19.57
CA PHE A 495 24.65 14.70 -20.39
C PHE A 495 24.48 13.63 -21.47
N LEU A 496 24.98 13.89 -22.67
CA LEU A 496 25.12 12.90 -23.73
C LEU A 496 26.59 12.55 -23.95
N ARG A 497 26.83 11.30 -24.38
CA ARG A 497 28.16 10.78 -24.68
C ARG A 497 28.82 11.51 -25.85
N SER A 498 28.05 11.92 -26.84
CA SER A 498 28.49 12.66 -28.02
C SER A 498 27.72 13.96 -28.18
N CYS A 499 28.44 15.05 -28.48
CA CYS A 499 27.81 16.33 -28.83
C CYS A 499 27.16 16.20 -30.22
N SER A 500 25.87 16.39 -30.31
CA SER A 500 25.13 16.44 -31.59
C SER A 500 25.09 17.84 -32.14
#